data_8be49363c9810937a6330b65f8a2fc8b
#
_entry.id   8be49363c9810937a6330b65f8a2fc8b
#
_cell.length_a   1.000
_cell.length_b   1.000
_cell.length_c   1.000
_cell.angle_alpha   90.00
_cell.angle_beta   90.00
_cell.angle_gamma   90.00
#
_symmetry.space_group_name_H-M   'P 1'
#
loop_
_entity.id
_entity.type
_entity.pdbx_description
1 polymer ?
#
loop_
_entity_poly.entity_id
_entity_poly.type
_entity_poly.pdbx_seq_one_letter_code
_entity_poly.pdbx_strand_id
1 'polypeptide(L)'
;MIQVFCARRGSGKTKRLIELANHQQLEAKGDSVYIDDDSRPMLQLNRSIRFIDTMEYGVRDCSDFYGMLCGIISSNYDIENIYIDGLFNIINCTMKESAQLIKRIANLTDRFGINVYINININGSEEVPEGIK
;
A
#
# COMPACT_ATOMS: atom_id res chain seq x y z
N MET A 1 -3.34 -3.10 -11.83
CA MET A 1 -3.98 -4.21 -11.07
C MET A 1 -3.83 -3.93 -9.58
N ILE A 2 -4.87 -4.17 -8.81
CA ILE A 2 -4.85 -3.98 -7.37
C ILE A 2 -5.21 -5.30 -6.68
N GLN A 3 -4.46 -5.66 -5.63
CA GLN A 3 -4.77 -6.80 -4.77
C GLN A 3 -4.82 -6.32 -3.32
N VAL A 4 -5.88 -6.71 -2.61
CA VAL A 4 -6.07 -6.35 -1.21
C VAL A 4 -6.07 -7.62 -0.37
N PHE A 5 -5.18 -7.68 0.61
CA PHE A 5 -5.06 -8.80 1.53
C PHE A 5 -5.65 -8.40 2.88
N CYS A 6 -6.71 -9.08 3.28
CA CYS A 6 -7.38 -8.85 4.55
C CYS A 6 -6.99 -9.95 5.53
N ALA A 7 -6.47 -9.58 6.68
CA ALA A 7 -6.10 -10.56 7.70
C ALA A 7 -6.12 -9.92 9.09
N ARG A 8 -6.17 -10.78 10.10
CA ARG A 8 -6.15 -10.33 11.48
C ARG A 8 -4.74 -9.86 11.86
N ARG A 9 -4.67 -8.92 12.79
CA ARG A 9 -3.41 -8.48 13.37
C ARG A 9 -2.62 -9.67 13.92
N GLY A 10 -1.32 -9.71 13.67
CA GLY A 10 -0.47 -10.80 14.13
C GLY A 10 -0.42 -12.02 13.24
N SER A 11 -1.04 -11.99 12.05
CA SER A 11 -1.09 -13.12 11.12
C SER A 11 0.13 -13.20 10.19
N GLY A 12 1.12 -12.32 10.36
CA GLY A 12 2.33 -12.32 9.51
C GLY A 12 2.17 -11.59 8.19
N LYS A 13 1.21 -10.67 8.08
CA LYS A 13 0.94 -9.93 6.84
C LYS A 13 2.13 -9.11 6.36
N THR A 14 2.78 -8.38 7.28
CA THR A 14 3.94 -7.55 6.95
C THR A 14 5.06 -8.41 6.38
N LYS A 15 5.36 -9.52 7.03
CA LYS A 15 6.38 -10.45 6.56
C LYS A 15 6.08 -10.97 5.16
N ARG A 16 4.83 -11.33 4.90
CA ARG A 16 4.40 -11.82 3.59
C ARG A 16 4.51 -10.75 2.51
N LEU A 17 4.14 -9.52 2.85
CA LEU A 17 4.23 -8.41 1.89
C LEU A 17 5.68 -8.06 1.58
N ILE A 18 6.57 -8.08 2.58
CA ILE A 18 8.01 -7.90 2.38
C ILE A 18 8.58 -9.00 1.47
N GLU A 19 8.22 -10.25 1.72
CA GLU A 19 8.66 -11.39 0.91
C GLU A 19 8.18 -11.25 -0.54
N LEU A 20 6.93 -10.86 -0.73
CA LEU A 20 6.37 -10.60 -2.06
C LEU A 20 7.13 -9.50 -2.78
N ALA A 21 7.37 -8.38 -2.10
CA ALA A 21 8.07 -7.23 -2.67
C ALA A 21 9.50 -7.61 -3.09
N ASN A 22 10.23 -8.31 -2.21
CA ASN A 22 11.59 -8.73 -2.50
C ASN A 22 11.65 -9.74 -3.65
N HIS A 23 10.70 -10.68 -3.68
CA HIS A 23 10.64 -11.68 -4.74
C HIS A 23 10.32 -11.04 -6.09
N GLN A 24 9.33 -10.17 -6.15
CA GLN A 24 8.96 -9.49 -7.40
C GLN A 24 10.05 -8.55 -7.89
N GLN A 25 10.84 -7.96 -6.98
CA GLN A 25 11.94 -7.07 -7.35
C GLN A 25 13.01 -7.78 -8.17
N LEU A 26 13.19 -9.07 -8.00
CA LEU A 26 14.16 -9.86 -8.78
C LEU A 26 13.83 -9.88 -10.28
N GLU A 27 12.55 -9.76 -10.63
CA GLU A 27 12.06 -9.83 -12.00
C GLU A 27 11.53 -8.49 -12.51
N ALA A 28 11.43 -7.48 -11.63
CA ALA A 28 10.86 -6.18 -12.01
C ALA A 28 11.79 -5.45 -12.95
N LYS A 29 11.21 -4.85 -13.97
CA LYS A 29 11.91 -3.99 -14.92
C LYS A 29 11.85 -2.53 -14.49
N GLY A 30 10.84 -2.17 -13.72
CA GLY A 30 10.62 -0.82 -13.22
C GLY A 30 10.92 -0.72 -11.73
N ASP A 31 10.62 0.45 -11.19
CA ASP A 31 10.86 0.76 -9.79
C ASP A 31 9.71 0.27 -8.90
N SER A 32 10.03 -0.02 -7.66
CA SER A 32 9.07 -0.43 -6.64
C SER A 32 9.10 0.51 -5.44
N VAL A 33 7.93 0.75 -4.86
CA VAL A 33 7.74 1.61 -3.69
C VAL A 33 7.03 0.82 -2.61
N TYR A 34 7.53 0.87 -1.38
CA TYR A 34 6.90 0.24 -0.22
C TYR A 34 6.51 1.32 0.80
N ILE A 35 5.26 1.35 1.19
CA ILE A 35 4.67 2.39 2.04
C ILE A 35 4.17 1.79 3.35
N ASP A 36 4.62 2.34 4.47
CA ASP A 36 4.21 1.92 5.80
C ASP A 36 4.26 3.13 6.75
N ASP A 37 3.61 3.03 7.89
CA ASP A 37 3.72 4.01 8.99
C ASP A 37 4.82 3.64 10.00
N ASP A 38 5.54 2.55 9.77
CA ASP A 38 6.58 2.00 10.64
C ASP A 38 7.83 1.74 9.80
N SER A 39 8.96 2.25 10.22
CA SER A 39 10.22 2.12 9.47
C SER A 39 10.91 0.76 9.60
N ARG A 40 10.44 -0.11 10.48
CA ARG A 40 11.07 -1.42 10.71
C ARG A 40 11.17 -2.30 9.47
N PRO A 41 10.15 -2.37 8.59
CA PRO A 41 10.25 -3.20 7.39
C PRO A 41 11.37 -2.79 6.43
N MET A 42 11.80 -1.54 6.47
CA MET A 42 12.84 -1.02 5.58
C MET A 42 14.12 -1.87 5.61
N LEU A 43 14.48 -2.37 6.78
CA LEU A 43 15.72 -3.15 6.95
C LEU A 43 15.66 -4.53 6.29
N GLN A 44 14.46 -5.03 6.00
CA GLN A 44 14.26 -6.35 5.41
C GLN A 44 14.00 -6.29 3.91
N LEU A 45 13.82 -5.08 3.37
CA LEU A 45 13.55 -4.88 1.95
C LEU A 45 14.82 -4.80 1.13
N ASN A 46 14.75 -5.27 -0.11
CA ASN A 46 15.80 -5.04 -1.11
C ASN A 46 16.05 -3.53 -1.22
N ARG A 47 17.33 -3.14 -1.26
CA ARG A 47 17.74 -1.73 -1.29
C ARG A 47 17.22 -0.94 -2.49
N SER A 48 16.92 -1.62 -3.58
CA SER A 48 16.36 -0.96 -4.78
C SER A 48 14.89 -0.59 -4.63
N ILE A 49 14.20 -1.11 -3.59
CA ILE A 49 12.83 -0.74 -3.29
C ILE A 49 12.84 0.55 -2.46
N ARG A 50 12.15 1.58 -2.97
CA ARG A 50 12.02 2.85 -2.23
C ARG A 50 11.06 2.66 -1.07
N PHE A 51 11.54 2.89 0.15
CA PHE A 51 10.69 2.85 1.35
C PHE A 51 10.19 4.26 1.70
N ILE A 52 8.90 4.38 1.99
CA ILE A 52 8.28 5.63 2.41
C ILE A 52 7.60 5.41 3.75
N ASP A 53 8.05 6.14 4.77
CA ASP A 53 7.42 6.19 6.08
C ASP A 53 6.42 7.34 6.09
N THR A 54 5.14 7.01 6.16
CA THR A 54 4.06 8.01 6.10
C THR A 54 4.07 8.98 7.27
N MET A 55 4.64 8.58 8.41
CA MET A 55 4.74 9.45 9.58
C MET A 55 5.68 10.62 9.34
N GLU A 56 6.69 10.46 8.50
CA GLU A 56 7.62 11.54 8.16
C GLU A 56 6.95 12.67 7.35
N TYR A 57 5.87 12.35 6.66
CA TYR A 57 5.19 13.30 5.76
C TYR A 57 3.82 13.75 6.26
N GLY A 58 3.45 13.39 7.49
CA GLY A 58 2.21 13.81 8.10
C GLY A 58 0.95 13.30 7.42
N VAL A 59 1.02 12.14 6.80
CA VAL A 59 -0.14 11.51 6.15
C VAL A 59 -1.07 10.93 7.21
N ARG A 60 -2.32 11.39 7.26
CA ARG A 60 -3.27 11.03 8.32
C ARG A 60 -4.62 10.51 7.83
N ASP A 61 -5.09 11.02 6.71
CA ASP A 61 -6.43 10.69 6.21
C ASP A 61 -6.38 10.23 4.76
N CYS A 62 -7.56 9.89 4.23
CA CYS A 62 -7.67 9.38 2.87
C CYS A 62 -7.20 10.40 1.82
N SER A 63 -7.50 11.68 2.04
CA SER A 63 -7.11 12.74 1.13
C SER A 63 -5.60 12.92 1.08
N ASP A 64 -4.95 12.93 2.24
CA ASP A 64 -3.49 13.00 2.34
C ASP A 64 -2.84 11.83 1.61
N PHE A 65 -3.36 10.63 1.87
CA PHE A 65 -2.80 9.41 1.29
C PHE A 65 -2.90 9.40 -0.23
N TYR A 66 -4.08 9.74 -0.74
CA TYR A 66 -4.29 9.77 -2.19
C TYR A 66 -3.41 10.83 -2.86
N GLY A 67 -3.29 12.02 -2.26
CA GLY A 67 -2.40 13.06 -2.76
C GLY A 67 -0.94 12.61 -2.80
N MET A 68 -0.49 11.92 -1.76
CA MET A 68 0.86 11.37 -1.72
C MET A 68 1.08 10.35 -2.85
N LEU A 69 0.13 9.45 -3.08
CA LEU A 69 0.22 8.49 -4.20
C LEU A 69 0.28 9.17 -5.55
N CYS A 70 -0.55 10.18 -5.76
CA CYS A 70 -0.52 10.95 -7.00
C CYS A 70 0.84 11.62 -7.21
N GLY A 71 1.42 12.16 -6.14
CA GLY A 71 2.75 12.78 -6.20
C GLY A 71 3.84 11.76 -6.54
N ILE A 72 3.78 10.60 -5.92
CA ILE A 72 4.74 9.51 -6.20
C ILE A 72 4.65 9.09 -7.67
N ILE A 73 3.45 8.81 -8.14
CA ILE A 73 3.23 8.31 -9.51
C ILE A 73 3.60 9.36 -10.54
N SER A 74 3.25 10.63 -10.28
CA SER A 74 3.54 11.72 -11.22
C SER A 74 5.02 12.05 -11.32
N SER A 75 5.80 11.74 -10.28
CA SER A 75 7.23 12.04 -10.25
C SER A 75 8.12 10.96 -10.86
N ASN A 76 7.57 9.78 -11.12
CA ASN A 76 8.37 8.65 -11.60
C ASN A 76 7.55 7.75 -12.53
N TYR A 77 7.80 7.85 -13.83
CA TYR A 77 7.11 7.05 -14.84
C TYR A 77 7.54 5.58 -14.87
N ASP A 78 8.60 5.24 -14.17
CA ASP A 78 9.15 3.88 -14.16
C ASP A 78 8.60 3.00 -13.05
N ILE A 79 7.68 3.51 -12.22
CA ILE A 79 7.09 2.72 -11.13
C ILE A 79 6.26 1.59 -11.70
N GLU A 80 6.56 0.37 -11.27
CA GLU A 80 5.86 -0.85 -11.68
C GLU A 80 4.99 -1.40 -10.56
N ASN A 81 5.50 -1.41 -9.32
CA ASN A 81 4.82 -2.00 -8.16
C ASN A 81 4.79 -1.04 -6.98
N ILE A 82 3.66 -0.97 -6.30
CA ILE A 82 3.49 -0.24 -5.04
C ILE A 82 2.93 -1.19 -3.99
N TYR A 83 3.57 -1.24 -2.83
CA TYR A 83 3.16 -2.06 -1.70
C TYR A 83 2.73 -1.15 -0.57
N ILE A 84 1.53 -1.35 -0.04
CA ILE A 84 0.97 -0.53 1.04
C ILE A 84 0.71 -1.44 2.24
N ASP A 85 1.49 -1.27 3.29
CA ASP A 85 1.44 -2.12 4.47
C ASP A 85 0.60 -1.46 5.56
N GLY A 86 -0.50 -2.13 5.93
CA GLY A 86 -1.34 -1.66 7.02
C GLY A 86 -2.08 -0.36 6.71
N LEU A 87 -2.78 -0.31 5.59
CA LEU A 87 -3.47 0.92 5.17
C LEU A 87 -4.32 1.55 6.28
N PHE A 88 -5.06 0.74 7.05
CA PHE A 88 -5.93 1.26 8.11
C PHE A 88 -5.18 1.74 9.34
N ASN A 89 -3.89 1.45 9.46
CA ASN A 89 -3.02 2.05 10.46
C ASN A 89 -2.47 3.41 10.00
N ILE A 90 -2.34 3.58 8.69
CA ILE A 90 -1.81 4.81 8.08
C ILE A 90 -2.86 5.90 8.09
N ILE A 91 -4.11 5.57 7.72
CA ILE A 91 -5.18 6.53 7.55
C ILE A 91 -6.22 6.40 8.66
N ASN A 92 -6.75 7.56 9.08
CA ASN A 92 -7.86 7.64 10.03
C ASN A 92 -9.12 8.06 9.28
N CYS A 93 -9.83 7.08 8.74
CA CYS A 93 -11.03 7.28 7.93
C CYS A 93 -12.10 6.27 8.34
N THR A 94 -13.35 6.56 7.97
CA THR A 94 -14.43 5.59 8.10
C THR A 94 -14.21 4.43 7.12
N MET A 95 -14.86 3.30 7.35
CA MET A 95 -14.78 2.16 6.43
C MET A 95 -15.31 2.52 5.04
N LYS A 96 -16.36 3.36 4.98
CA LYS A 96 -16.90 3.84 3.72
C LYS A 96 -15.88 4.69 2.95
N GLU A 97 -15.22 5.61 3.64
CA GLU A 97 -14.19 6.45 3.04
C GLU A 97 -12.99 5.61 2.56
N SER A 98 -12.61 4.61 3.34
CA SER A 98 -11.53 3.69 2.98
C SER A 98 -11.86 2.87 1.74
N ALA A 99 -13.09 2.41 1.60
CA ALA A 99 -13.54 1.68 0.41
C ALA A 99 -13.52 2.58 -0.83
N GLN A 100 -13.93 3.84 -0.69
CA GLN A 100 -13.86 4.82 -1.76
C GLN A 100 -12.41 5.12 -2.16
N LEU A 101 -11.51 5.22 -1.18
CA LEU A 101 -10.09 5.42 -1.43
C LEU A 101 -9.51 4.27 -2.26
N ILE A 102 -9.81 3.04 -1.89
CA ILE A 102 -9.32 1.85 -2.62
C ILE A 102 -9.81 1.86 -4.07
N LYS A 103 -11.06 2.25 -4.30
CA LYS A 103 -11.58 2.44 -5.66
C LYS A 103 -10.81 3.49 -6.44
N ARG A 104 -10.51 4.61 -5.81
CA ARG A 104 -9.73 5.69 -6.46
C ARG A 104 -8.32 5.23 -6.77
N ILE A 105 -7.70 4.49 -5.87
CA ILE A 105 -6.36 3.90 -6.08
C ILE A 105 -6.40 2.93 -7.26
N ALA A 106 -7.41 2.07 -7.32
CA ALA A 106 -7.56 1.11 -8.42
C ALA A 106 -7.68 1.83 -9.77
N ASN A 107 -8.50 2.87 -9.85
CA ASN A 107 -8.65 3.65 -11.08
C ASN A 107 -7.34 4.35 -11.47
N LEU A 108 -6.65 4.92 -10.50
CA LEU A 108 -5.37 5.60 -10.73
C LEU A 108 -4.31 4.63 -11.26
N THR A 109 -4.18 3.49 -10.64
CA THR A 109 -3.15 2.52 -11.00
C THR A 109 -3.44 1.81 -12.31
N ASP A 110 -4.72 1.55 -12.63
CA ASP A 110 -5.11 1.01 -13.92
C ASP A 110 -4.78 1.99 -15.04
N ARG A 111 -5.00 3.27 -14.80
CA ARG A 111 -4.70 4.32 -15.77
C ARG A 111 -3.21 4.38 -16.12
N PHE A 112 -2.33 4.14 -15.15
CA PHE A 112 -0.88 4.23 -15.33
C PHE A 112 -0.18 2.86 -15.44
N GLY A 113 -0.94 1.77 -15.44
CA GLY A 113 -0.39 0.43 -15.60
C GLY A 113 0.46 -0.04 -14.41
N ILE A 114 0.11 0.39 -13.20
CA ILE A 114 0.87 0.07 -11.98
C ILE A 114 0.16 -1.05 -11.21
N ASN A 115 0.93 -1.96 -10.63
CA ASN A 115 0.42 -2.99 -9.74
C ASN A 115 0.48 -2.49 -8.30
N VAL A 116 -0.62 -2.63 -7.56
CA VAL A 116 -0.69 -2.22 -6.15
C VAL A 116 -1.10 -3.38 -5.28
N TYR A 117 -0.39 -3.58 -4.19
CA TYR A 117 -0.64 -4.63 -3.21
C TYR A 117 -0.85 -3.98 -1.86
N ILE A 118 -2.04 -4.15 -1.29
CA ILE A 118 -2.43 -3.51 -0.04
C ILE A 118 -2.77 -4.58 0.97
N ASN A 119 -2.16 -4.53 2.16
CA ASN A 119 -2.66 -5.32 3.27
C ASN A 119 -3.43 -4.43 4.25
N ILE A 120 -4.49 -4.98 4.82
CA ILE A 120 -5.30 -4.32 5.83
C ILE A 120 -5.52 -5.23 7.02
N ASN A 121 -5.55 -4.63 8.21
CA ASN A 121 -5.92 -5.32 9.44
C ASN A 121 -7.43 -5.26 9.60
N ILE A 122 -8.06 -6.41 9.85
CA ILE A 122 -9.44 -6.48 10.25
C ILE A 122 -9.53 -6.99 11.68
N ASN A 123 -10.33 -6.32 12.49
CA ASN A 123 -10.68 -6.81 13.82
C ASN A 123 -11.78 -7.86 13.67
N GLY A 124 -11.73 -8.89 14.50
CA GLY A 124 -12.45 -10.13 14.31
C GLY A 124 -13.95 -10.10 14.00
N SER A 125 -14.66 -9.02 14.33
CA SER A 125 -16.10 -8.89 14.08
C SER A 125 -16.46 -7.84 13.03
N GLU A 126 -15.49 -7.13 12.48
CA GLU A 126 -15.76 -6.11 11.48
C GLU A 126 -15.90 -6.74 10.10
N GLU A 127 -16.96 -6.34 9.40
CA GLU A 127 -17.15 -6.75 8.01
C GLU A 127 -16.26 -5.93 7.11
N VAL A 128 -15.65 -6.60 6.13
CA VAL A 128 -14.90 -5.91 5.10
C VAL A 128 -15.87 -5.31 4.11
N PRO A 129 -15.79 -3.99 3.83
CA PRO A 129 -16.65 -3.37 2.82
C PRO A 129 -16.52 -4.05 1.47
N GLU A 130 -17.62 -4.09 0.72
CA GLU A 130 -17.68 -4.76 -0.58
C GLU A 130 -16.59 -4.31 -1.54
N GLY A 131 -16.25 -3.03 -1.53
CA GLY A 131 -15.22 -2.48 -2.41
C GLY A 131 -13.80 -2.92 -2.07
N ILE A 132 -13.59 -3.63 -0.96
CA ILE A 132 -12.26 -4.04 -0.48
C ILE A 132 -12.01 -5.53 -0.71
N LYS A 133 -13.03 -6.30 -0.93
CA LYS A 133 -12.90 -7.76 -1.13
C LYS A 133 -12.13 -8.13 -2.39
#